data_ba2ac01a5bb2689f76ecd9f9f7cf4938
#
_entry.id   ba2ac01a5bb2689f76ecd9f9f7cf4938
#
_cell.length_a   1.000
_cell.length_b   1.000
_cell.length_c   1.000
_cell.angle_alpha   90.00
_cell.angle_beta   90.00
_cell.angle_gamma   90.00
#
_symmetry.space_group_name_H-M   'P 1'
#
loop_
_entity.id
_entity.type
_entity.pdbx_description
1 polymer ?
#
loop_
_entity_poly.entity_id
_entity_poly.type
_entity_poly.pdbx_seq_one_letter_code
_entity_poly.pdbx_strand_id
1 'polypeptide(L)'
;MQYSKEESKAIWNQNAEFWDCAMGDESNDFHREVVRLKVTELLNPDPTDYILDIACGNGNYSAYLAEKAVSVLAFDYSEKMVELAKKRQKRYADNIEFCVADATNETSLMALKRNKPFTKAVSNMAVMDITDIKPLFTSVYKLLEDNGVRELLFFLSVPRQIPLFV
;
A
#
# COMPACT_ATOMS: atom_id res chain seq x y z
N MET A 1 -3.23 -23.10 6.14
CA MET A 1 -4.37 -22.54 6.90
C MET A 1 -4.58 -21.13 6.41
N GLN A 2 -5.76 -20.79 5.92
CA GLN A 2 -6.05 -19.44 5.42
C GLN A 2 -6.78 -18.71 6.56
N TYR A 3 -6.23 -17.58 6.99
CA TYR A 3 -6.83 -16.75 8.04
C TYR A 3 -8.13 -16.10 7.52
N SER A 4 -9.08 -15.84 8.40
CA SER A 4 -10.20 -14.93 8.10
C SER A 4 -9.66 -13.50 7.96
N LYS A 5 -10.46 -12.61 7.36
CA LYS A 5 -10.06 -11.21 7.22
C LYS A 5 -9.90 -10.51 8.58
N GLU A 6 -10.75 -10.85 9.55
CA GLU A 6 -10.70 -10.33 10.92
C GLU A 6 -9.43 -10.79 11.64
N GLU A 7 -9.05 -12.07 11.49
CA GLU A 7 -7.79 -12.59 12.01
C GLU A 7 -6.59 -11.91 11.37
N SER A 8 -6.60 -11.74 10.04
CA SER A 8 -5.54 -11.02 9.32
C SER A 8 -5.38 -9.59 9.85
N LYS A 9 -6.48 -8.87 10.05
CA LYS A 9 -6.47 -7.51 10.62
C LYS A 9 -5.90 -7.48 12.02
N ALA A 10 -6.35 -8.40 12.89
CA ALA A 10 -5.87 -8.51 14.26
C ALA A 10 -4.36 -8.79 14.32
N ILE A 11 -3.87 -9.71 13.48
CA ILE A 11 -2.45 -10.05 13.37
C ILE A 11 -1.64 -8.82 12.94
N TRP A 12 -2.07 -8.08 11.90
CA TRP A 12 -1.34 -6.90 11.45
C TRP A 12 -1.39 -5.75 12.45
N ASN A 13 -2.51 -5.54 13.16
CA ASN A 13 -2.59 -4.58 14.27
C ASN A 13 -1.61 -4.95 15.41
N GLN A 14 -1.53 -6.22 15.75
CA GLN A 14 -0.63 -6.71 16.81
C GLN A 14 0.85 -6.56 16.43
N ASN A 15 1.18 -6.82 15.17
CA ASN A 15 2.57 -6.81 14.69
C ASN A 15 3.02 -5.43 14.17
N ALA A 16 2.15 -4.43 14.14
CA ALA A 16 2.42 -3.14 13.50
C ALA A 16 3.67 -2.44 14.05
N GLU A 17 3.82 -2.39 15.38
CA GLU A 17 4.98 -1.74 16.01
C GLU A 17 6.29 -2.49 15.73
N PHE A 18 6.25 -3.82 15.76
CA PHE A 18 7.41 -4.65 15.41
C PHE A 18 7.80 -4.42 13.95
N TRP A 19 6.83 -4.46 13.04
CA TRP A 19 7.06 -4.23 11.62
C TRP A 19 7.60 -2.82 11.35
N ASP A 20 6.99 -1.81 11.95
CA ASP A 20 7.43 -0.42 11.81
C ASP A 20 8.87 -0.22 12.30
N CYS A 21 9.22 -0.83 13.44
CA CYS A 21 10.58 -0.80 13.97
C CYS A 21 11.57 -1.53 13.04
N ALA A 22 11.21 -2.71 12.54
CA ALA A 22 12.05 -3.51 11.65
C ALA A 22 12.28 -2.84 10.28
N MET A 23 11.28 -2.12 9.78
CA MET A 23 11.37 -1.38 8.53
C MET A 23 12.06 -0.03 8.69
N GLY A 24 11.93 0.62 9.85
CA GLY A 24 12.54 1.93 10.12
C GLY A 24 12.09 3.00 9.13
N ASP A 25 12.92 4.04 8.97
CA ASP A 25 12.58 5.20 8.12
C ASP A 25 12.79 4.95 6.63
N GLU A 26 13.70 4.03 6.28
CA GLU A 26 14.11 3.80 4.89
C GLU A 26 13.76 2.40 4.35
N SER A 27 13.07 1.60 5.13
CA SER A 27 12.85 0.16 4.90
C SER A 27 14.13 -0.68 5.10
N ASN A 28 13.95 -1.98 5.30
CA ASN A 28 15.08 -2.90 5.35
C ASN A 28 15.79 -2.98 3.98
N ASP A 29 17.01 -3.54 3.96
CA ASP A 29 17.86 -3.58 2.77
C ASP A 29 17.17 -4.22 1.57
N PHE A 30 16.46 -5.32 1.78
CA PHE A 30 15.76 -6.00 0.69
C PHE A 30 14.67 -5.11 0.05
N HIS A 31 13.85 -4.44 0.87
CA HIS A 31 12.84 -3.52 0.37
C HIS A 31 13.47 -2.30 -0.29
N ARG A 32 14.55 -1.77 0.28
CA ARG A 32 15.22 -0.57 -0.21
C ARG A 32 15.95 -0.83 -1.53
N GLU A 33 16.73 -1.92 -1.59
CA GLU A 33 17.70 -2.15 -2.68
C GLU A 33 17.14 -3.01 -3.82
N VAL A 34 16.10 -3.80 -3.56
CA VAL A 34 15.52 -4.68 -4.57
C VAL A 34 14.09 -4.28 -4.91
N VAL A 35 13.18 -4.37 -3.91
CA VAL A 35 11.73 -4.20 -4.15
C VAL A 35 11.43 -2.80 -4.66
N ARG A 36 11.85 -1.79 -3.91
CA ARG A 36 11.59 -0.37 -4.22
C ARG A 36 12.09 0.01 -5.61
N LEU A 37 13.33 -0.38 -5.94
CA LEU A 37 13.92 -0.04 -7.22
C LEU A 37 13.15 -0.66 -8.39
N LYS A 38 12.83 -1.97 -8.29
CA LYS A 38 12.09 -2.67 -9.35
C LYS A 38 10.65 -2.20 -9.50
N VAL A 39 9.97 -2.00 -8.39
CA VAL A 39 8.60 -1.46 -8.41
C VAL A 39 8.57 -0.06 -9.02
N THR A 40 9.52 0.81 -8.63
CA THR A 40 9.60 2.18 -9.16
C THR A 40 9.95 2.21 -10.65
N GLU A 41 10.87 1.34 -11.10
CA GLU A 41 11.20 1.20 -12.51
C GLU A 41 9.96 0.81 -13.34
N LEU A 42 9.18 -0.16 -12.87
CA LEU A 42 7.96 -0.62 -13.55
C LEU A 42 6.82 0.38 -13.46
N LEU A 43 6.61 1.00 -12.30
CA LEU A 43 5.58 2.00 -12.07
C LEU A 43 5.85 3.30 -12.84
N ASN A 44 7.13 3.60 -13.10
CA ASN A 44 7.59 4.79 -13.80
C ASN A 44 6.83 6.06 -13.37
N PRO A 45 6.89 6.46 -12.08
CA PRO A 45 6.09 7.54 -11.56
C PRO A 45 6.52 8.90 -12.12
N ASP A 46 5.54 9.73 -12.47
CA ASP A 46 5.70 11.12 -12.93
C ASP A 46 5.14 12.09 -11.87
N PRO A 47 5.69 13.30 -11.69
CA PRO A 47 5.18 14.29 -10.73
C PRO A 47 3.70 14.66 -10.91
N THR A 48 3.11 14.44 -12.08
CA THR A 48 1.69 14.67 -12.35
C THR A 48 0.78 13.51 -11.93
N ASP A 49 1.36 12.37 -11.57
CA ASP A 49 0.62 11.19 -11.15
C ASP A 49 -0.13 11.41 -9.84
N TYR A 50 -1.27 10.72 -9.73
CA TYR A 50 -1.98 10.49 -8.49
C TYR A 50 -2.08 8.99 -8.27
N ILE A 51 -1.31 8.47 -7.33
CA ILE A 51 -1.09 7.03 -7.15
C ILE A 51 -1.87 6.50 -5.96
N LEU A 52 -2.54 5.36 -6.15
CA LEU A 52 -3.14 4.57 -5.07
C LEU A 52 -2.11 3.54 -4.56
N ASP A 53 -1.64 3.71 -3.33
CA ASP A 53 -0.76 2.75 -2.64
C ASP A 53 -1.60 1.81 -1.77
N ILE A 54 -1.65 0.54 -2.15
CA ILE A 54 -2.53 -0.49 -1.62
C ILE A 54 -1.80 -1.31 -0.57
N ALA A 55 -2.35 -1.38 0.65
CA ALA A 55 -1.76 -2.04 1.81
C ALA A 55 -0.36 -1.47 2.10
N CYS A 56 -0.33 -0.16 2.35
CA CYS A 56 0.89 0.66 2.40
C CYS A 56 1.77 0.40 3.64
N GLY A 57 1.30 -0.38 4.61
CA GLY A 57 2.01 -0.61 5.87
C GLY A 57 2.37 0.70 6.58
N ASN A 58 3.63 0.89 6.96
CA ASN A 58 4.13 2.11 7.61
C ASN A 58 4.40 3.29 6.65
N GLY A 59 3.98 3.18 5.38
CA GLY A 59 4.02 4.26 4.41
C GLY A 59 5.40 4.57 3.81
N ASN A 60 6.39 3.72 3.97
CA ASN A 60 7.74 3.99 3.46
C ASN A 60 7.80 4.11 1.93
N TYR A 61 7.02 3.31 1.19
CA TYR A 61 6.98 3.44 -0.26
C TYR A 61 6.19 4.67 -0.69
N SER A 62 5.08 4.97 -0.01
CA SER A 62 4.33 6.21 -0.23
C SER A 62 5.22 7.45 -0.05
N ALA A 63 6.07 7.46 0.99
CA ALA A 63 7.03 8.54 1.23
C ALA A 63 8.05 8.66 0.10
N TYR A 64 8.58 7.55 -0.37
CA TYR A 64 9.52 7.53 -1.49
C TYR A 64 8.90 8.07 -2.79
N LEU A 65 7.60 7.81 -3.04
CA LEU A 65 6.87 8.42 -4.15
C LEU A 65 6.70 9.93 -3.93
N ALA A 66 6.36 10.36 -2.71
CA ALA A 66 6.21 11.78 -2.39
C ALA A 66 7.52 12.58 -2.52
N GLU A 67 8.69 11.97 -2.30
CA GLU A 67 10.01 12.56 -2.60
C GLU A 67 10.18 12.92 -4.09
N LYS A 68 9.45 12.25 -4.96
CA LYS A 68 9.42 12.51 -6.40
C LYS A 68 8.30 13.47 -6.82
N ALA A 69 7.74 14.20 -5.85
CA ALA A 69 6.61 15.12 -6.01
C ALA A 69 5.29 14.46 -6.49
N VAL A 70 5.16 13.14 -6.35
CA VAL A 70 3.94 12.40 -6.68
C VAL A 70 2.91 12.57 -5.57
N SER A 71 1.64 12.76 -5.93
CA SER A 71 0.52 12.73 -4.98
C SER A 71 0.08 11.29 -4.73
N VAL A 72 -0.12 10.91 -3.47
CA VAL A 72 -0.45 9.53 -3.08
C VAL A 72 -1.67 9.50 -2.17
N LEU A 73 -2.60 8.60 -2.46
CA LEU A 73 -3.54 8.10 -1.46
C LEU A 73 -3.09 6.69 -1.08
N ALA A 74 -2.78 6.50 0.18
CA ALA A 74 -2.27 5.26 0.72
C ALA A 74 -3.25 4.67 1.72
N PHE A 75 -3.56 3.39 1.62
CA PHE A 75 -4.42 2.75 2.58
C PHE A 75 -3.85 1.42 3.10
N ASP A 76 -4.23 1.11 4.33
CA ASP A 76 -3.97 -0.19 4.93
C ASP A 76 -5.21 -0.68 5.69
N TYR A 77 -5.33 -2.00 5.88
CA TYR A 77 -6.43 -2.58 6.65
C TYR A 77 -6.22 -2.43 8.16
N SER A 78 -4.96 -2.36 8.60
CA SER A 78 -4.58 -2.17 9.99
C SER A 78 -4.65 -0.68 10.36
N GLU A 79 -5.53 -0.33 11.31
CA GLU A 79 -5.59 1.02 11.87
C GLU A 79 -4.24 1.42 12.48
N LYS A 80 -3.57 0.46 13.13
CA LYS A 80 -2.29 0.70 13.79
C LYS A 80 -1.18 1.02 12.77
N MET A 81 -1.15 0.33 11.63
CA MET A 81 -0.23 0.67 10.53
C MET A 81 -0.48 2.08 10.01
N VAL A 82 -1.75 2.46 9.80
CA VAL A 82 -2.11 3.80 9.34
C VAL A 82 -1.70 4.88 10.34
N GLU A 83 -1.87 4.64 11.65
CA GLU A 83 -1.41 5.56 12.70
C GLU A 83 0.11 5.75 12.65
N LEU A 84 0.86 4.66 12.54
CA LEU A 84 2.32 4.67 12.44
C LEU A 84 2.78 5.36 11.16
N ALA A 85 2.15 5.07 10.02
CA ALA A 85 2.42 5.73 8.74
C ALA A 85 2.24 7.24 8.83
N LYS A 86 1.11 7.73 9.36
CA LYS A 86 0.86 9.16 9.57
C LYS A 86 1.91 9.83 10.46
N LYS A 87 2.31 9.14 11.53
CA LYS A 87 3.32 9.65 12.45
C LYS A 87 4.71 9.72 11.79
N ARG A 88 5.12 8.63 11.12
CA ARG A 88 6.43 8.50 10.49
C ARG A 88 6.59 9.43 9.30
N GLN A 89 5.56 9.54 8.47
CA GLN A 89 5.61 10.28 7.20
C GLN A 89 5.01 11.69 7.31
N LYS A 90 4.96 12.26 8.51
CA LYS A 90 4.38 13.58 8.78
C LYS A 90 4.96 14.70 7.87
N ARG A 91 6.22 14.59 7.47
CA ARG A 91 6.88 15.55 6.57
C ARG A 91 6.28 15.61 5.16
N TYR A 92 5.53 14.58 4.76
CA TYR A 92 4.87 14.47 3.46
C TYR A 92 3.34 14.61 3.53
N ALA A 93 2.81 15.21 4.61
CA ALA A 93 1.38 15.32 4.83
C ALA A 93 0.62 16.07 3.71
N ASP A 94 1.30 16.94 2.98
CA ASP A 94 0.73 17.67 1.84
C ASP A 94 0.68 16.82 0.56
N ASN A 95 1.47 15.73 0.50
CA ASN A 95 1.56 14.86 -0.68
C ASN A 95 0.88 13.50 -0.46
N ILE A 96 0.72 13.06 0.80
CA ILE A 96 0.20 11.73 1.11
C ILE A 96 -1.05 11.82 1.99
N GLU A 97 -2.14 11.28 1.50
CA GLU A 97 -3.34 11.00 2.31
C GLU A 97 -3.30 9.54 2.77
N PHE A 98 -3.25 9.30 4.09
CA PHE A 98 -3.34 7.97 4.68
C PHE A 98 -4.73 7.68 5.22
N CYS A 99 -5.32 6.54 4.89
CA CYS A 99 -6.62 6.11 5.37
C CYS A 99 -6.69 4.61 5.66
N VAL A 100 -7.68 4.19 6.43
CA VAL A 100 -7.99 2.79 6.67
C VAL A 100 -9.00 2.32 5.64
N ALA A 101 -8.72 1.21 4.95
CA ALA A 101 -9.68 0.57 4.06
C ALA A 101 -9.49 -0.93 4.00
N ASP A 102 -10.60 -1.64 3.76
CA ASP A 102 -10.63 -3.09 3.59
C ASP A 102 -10.55 -3.45 2.11
N ALA A 103 -9.43 -4.03 1.69
CA ALA A 103 -9.19 -4.46 0.31
C ALA A 103 -10.15 -5.59 -0.16
N THR A 104 -10.83 -6.25 0.77
CA THR A 104 -11.82 -7.31 0.46
C THR A 104 -13.25 -6.78 0.36
N ASN A 105 -13.46 -5.46 0.49
CA ASN A 105 -14.78 -4.85 0.53
C ASN A 105 -14.92 -3.71 -0.50
N GLU A 106 -15.76 -3.92 -1.52
CA GLU A 106 -15.99 -2.92 -2.59
C GLU A 106 -16.46 -1.57 -2.04
N THR A 107 -17.37 -1.55 -1.05
CA THR A 107 -17.87 -0.30 -0.47
C THR A 107 -16.76 0.49 0.20
N SER A 108 -15.88 -0.20 0.96
CA SER A 108 -14.71 0.40 1.59
C SER A 108 -13.76 0.99 0.55
N LEU A 109 -13.48 0.23 -0.51
CA LEU A 109 -12.59 0.68 -1.59
C LEU A 109 -13.19 1.83 -2.40
N MET A 110 -14.49 1.79 -2.72
CA MET A 110 -15.14 2.89 -3.45
C MET A 110 -15.23 4.18 -2.65
N ALA A 111 -15.16 4.13 -1.31
CA ALA A 111 -15.03 5.31 -0.46
C ALA A 111 -13.66 6.02 -0.61
N LEU A 112 -12.67 5.38 -1.24
CA LEU A 112 -11.38 6.00 -1.60
C LEU A 112 -11.47 6.94 -2.79
N LYS A 113 -12.59 6.94 -3.53
CA LYS A 113 -12.79 7.82 -4.68
C LYS A 113 -12.64 9.30 -4.29
N ARG A 114 -11.90 10.04 -5.09
CA ARG A 114 -11.73 11.49 -4.95
C ARG A 114 -12.22 12.19 -6.23
N ASN A 115 -12.13 13.51 -6.27
CA ASN A 115 -12.52 14.31 -7.43
C ASN A 115 -11.63 14.03 -8.67
N LYS A 116 -10.36 13.68 -8.44
CA LYS A 116 -9.42 13.26 -9.49
C LYS A 116 -9.30 11.72 -9.43
N PRO A 117 -9.42 10.99 -10.55
CA PRO A 117 -9.15 9.56 -10.57
C PRO A 117 -7.66 9.29 -10.36
N PHE A 118 -7.33 8.07 -9.93
CA PHE A 118 -5.93 7.66 -9.83
C PHE A 118 -5.37 7.38 -11.22
N THR A 119 -4.13 7.80 -11.46
CA THR A 119 -3.42 7.51 -12.70
C THR A 119 -2.81 6.11 -12.67
N LYS A 120 -2.36 5.68 -11.49
CA LYS A 120 -1.71 4.38 -11.27
C LYS A 120 -2.12 3.81 -9.92
N ALA A 121 -1.96 2.49 -9.77
CA ALA A 121 -2.10 1.82 -8.48
C ALA A 121 -0.95 0.83 -8.28
N VAL A 122 -0.50 0.68 -7.04
CA VAL A 122 0.60 -0.18 -6.68
C VAL A 122 0.31 -0.92 -5.38
N SER A 123 0.77 -2.16 -5.28
CA SER A 123 0.79 -2.93 -4.04
C SER A 123 2.13 -3.65 -3.90
N ASN A 124 2.86 -3.33 -2.85
CA ASN A 124 4.17 -3.90 -2.58
C ASN A 124 4.08 -5.04 -1.57
N MET A 125 4.26 -6.28 -2.03
CA MET A 125 4.41 -7.48 -1.19
C MET A 125 3.26 -7.71 -0.19
N ALA A 126 2.03 -7.30 -0.55
CA ALA A 126 0.89 -7.39 0.36
C ALA A 126 -0.27 -8.24 -0.19
N VAL A 127 -0.40 -8.38 -1.51
CA VAL A 127 -1.55 -9.07 -2.13
C VAL A 127 -1.69 -10.52 -1.66
N MET A 128 -0.58 -11.19 -1.31
CA MET A 128 -0.60 -12.56 -0.79
C MET A 128 -1.27 -12.69 0.59
N ASP A 129 -1.42 -11.60 1.32
CA ASP A 129 -2.06 -11.56 2.64
C ASP A 129 -3.52 -11.10 2.57
N ILE A 130 -4.02 -10.73 1.39
CA ILE A 130 -5.42 -10.38 1.15
C ILE A 130 -6.22 -11.66 0.89
N THR A 131 -7.23 -11.90 1.73
CA THR A 131 -8.01 -13.16 1.72
C THR A 131 -8.90 -13.31 0.49
N ASP A 132 -9.44 -12.21 -0.05
CA ASP A 132 -10.20 -12.15 -1.30
C ASP A 132 -9.76 -10.92 -2.10
N ILE A 133 -9.10 -11.17 -3.22
CA ILE A 133 -8.57 -10.12 -4.10
C ILE A 133 -9.57 -9.62 -5.16
N LYS A 134 -10.70 -10.31 -5.35
CA LYS A 134 -11.67 -9.96 -6.40
C LYS A 134 -12.28 -8.57 -6.19
N PRO A 135 -12.74 -8.18 -4.97
CA PRO A 135 -13.22 -6.82 -4.70
C PRO A 135 -12.16 -5.76 -4.98
N LEU A 136 -10.89 -6.05 -4.64
CA LEU A 136 -9.76 -5.14 -4.91
C LEU A 136 -9.63 -4.85 -6.41
N PHE A 137 -9.50 -5.88 -7.24
CA PHE A 137 -9.34 -5.71 -8.69
C PHE A 137 -10.53 -4.97 -9.33
N THR A 138 -11.76 -5.36 -8.94
CA THR A 138 -12.98 -4.72 -9.45
C THR A 138 -13.03 -3.23 -9.10
N SER A 139 -12.68 -2.89 -7.86
CA SER A 139 -12.72 -1.50 -7.38
C SER A 139 -11.59 -0.65 -7.95
N VAL A 140 -10.37 -1.17 -7.96
CA VAL A 140 -9.21 -0.45 -8.52
C VAL A 140 -9.44 -0.14 -9.99
N TYR A 141 -9.99 -1.08 -10.76
CA TYR A 141 -10.38 -0.83 -12.15
C TYR A 141 -11.33 0.36 -12.33
N LYS A 142 -12.28 0.55 -11.38
CA LYS A 142 -13.24 1.67 -11.39
C LYS A 142 -12.65 2.98 -10.86
N LEU A 143 -11.58 2.92 -10.06
CA LEU A 143 -10.92 4.07 -9.44
C LEU A 143 -9.84 4.68 -10.33
N LEU A 144 -9.25 3.88 -11.21
CA LEU A 144 -8.24 4.33 -12.18
C LEU A 144 -8.89 5.14 -13.31
N GLU A 145 -8.16 6.11 -13.82
CA GLU A 145 -8.58 6.91 -14.96
C GLU A 145 -8.73 6.09 -16.26
N ASP A 146 -9.60 6.55 -17.16
CA ASP A 146 -9.98 5.82 -18.38
C ASP A 146 -9.16 6.25 -19.59
N ASN A 147 -7.84 6.39 -19.45
CA ASN A 147 -6.94 6.87 -20.50
C ASN A 147 -6.30 5.76 -21.34
N GLY A 148 -6.91 4.58 -21.41
CA GLY A 148 -6.49 3.47 -22.27
C GLY A 148 -5.37 2.60 -21.71
N VAL A 149 -4.60 3.04 -20.72
CA VAL A 149 -3.61 2.24 -20.00
C VAL A 149 -3.87 2.35 -18.50
N ARG A 150 -4.42 1.28 -17.93
CA ARG A 150 -4.64 1.16 -16.49
C ARG A 150 -3.47 0.40 -15.89
N GLU A 151 -2.54 1.14 -15.29
CA GLU A 151 -1.38 0.53 -14.66
C GLU A 151 -1.70 0.11 -13.22
N LEU A 152 -1.84 -1.19 -13.03
CA LEU A 152 -1.94 -1.82 -11.71
C LEU A 152 -0.75 -2.75 -11.53
N LEU A 153 0.18 -2.35 -10.67
CA LEU A 153 1.39 -3.10 -10.40
C LEU A 153 1.32 -3.85 -9.07
N PHE A 154 1.45 -5.16 -9.13
CA PHE A 154 1.65 -6.00 -7.95
C PHE A 154 3.06 -6.56 -7.93
N PHE A 155 3.79 -6.30 -6.86
CA PHE A 155 5.05 -6.99 -6.62
C PHE A 155 4.81 -8.14 -5.63
N LEU A 156 4.92 -9.35 -6.13
CA LEU A 156 4.80 -10.58 -5.35
C LEU A 156 6.20 -11.05 -4.97
N SER A 157 6.48 -11.19 -3.67
CA SER A 157 7.78 -11.71 -3.26
C SER A 157 7.89 -13.22 -3.38
N VAL A 158 9.12 -13.67 -3.43
CA VAL A 158 9.59 -15.03 -3.26
C VAL A 158 9.33 -15.53 -1.83
N PRO A 159 9.29 -16.84 -1.59
CA PRO A 159 8.50 -17.50 -0.55
C PRO A 159 8.83 -17.07 0.88
N ARG A 160 7.77 -17.07 1.69
CA ARG A 160 7.74 -16.90 3.14
C ARG A 160 8.90 -17.59 3.82
N GLN A 161 9.86 -16.81 4.34
CA GLN A 161 10.74 -17.19 5.43
C GLN A 161 10.88 -16.04 6.43
N ILE A 162 9.75 -15.44 6.84
CA ILE A 162 9.72 -14.70 8.09
C ILE A 162 8.87 -15.54 9.04
N PRO A 163 9.44 -16.08 10.12
CA PRO A 163 8.63 -16.71 11.14
C PRO A 163 7.73 -15.64 11.74
N LEU A 164 6.42 -15.79 11.56
CA LEU A 164 5.46 -15.12 12.41
C LEU A 164 5.73 -15.63 13.83
N PHE A 165 6.37 -14.81 14.64
CA PHE A 165 6.47 -15.10 16.06
C PHE A 165 5.06 -15.01 16.65
N VAL A 166 4.54 -16.18 17.01
CA VAL A 166 3.32 -16.34 17.81
C VAL A 166 3.65 -15.98 19.25
#